data_ca80af9fddd8b13cf15e3c09fa8cd37f
#
_entry.id   ca80af9fddd8b13cf15e3c09fa8cd37f
#
_cell.length_a   1.000
_cell.length_b   1.000
_cell.length_c   1.000
_cell.angle_alpha   90.00
_cell.angle_beta   90.00
_cell.angle_gamma   90.00
#
_symmetry.space_group_name_H-M   'P 1'
#
loop_
_entity.id
_entity.type
_entity.pdbx_description
1 polymer ?
#
loop_
_entity_poly.entity_id
_entity_poly.type
_entity_poly.pdbx_seq_one_letter_code
_entity_poly.pdbx_strand_id
1 'polypeptide(L)'
;MAKPRRKDVGYVLTSRPCTESSLYIDVFCRSFGRVVMVARGARRRQSDFRGKLMAFSPIELRFSGDREIKSLSAVEWLGGRPLPQGRNLILGMGANEIVGKLLPRECPSPRVFDMYDSLARDLSEMPDARPAVRLFEWFVLREMGVAPDLSGDDKGRPIEPGRVYSMAPENLPLRADEPPDPDRLRFRSCLVRGEHLLRLREGRLSASDDEALRSLGRLTGLFLERACESRLRGAAFCDQLDALLRRVEDVRLELGSGRLAAPAWVPAPAPAAGVGQGPRPSSLTAARRMAPPLALRPARAASLRANGAGPGDEPAA
;
A
#
# COMPACT_ATOMS: atom_id res chain seq x y z
N MET A 1 -30.06 3.35 -26.47
CA MET A 1 -29.14 4.42 -26.04
C MET A 1 -27.80 3.82 -25.64
N ALA A 2 -26.68 4.30 -26.16
CA ALA A 2 -25.33 3.87 -25.78
C ALA A 2 -25.08 4.30 -24.33
N LYS A 3 -24.62 3.36 -23.50
CA LYS A 3 -24.28 3.67 -22.08
C LYS A 3 -23.12 4.63 -22.03
N PRO A 4 -23.15 5.68 -21.17
CA PRO A 4 -22.05 6.62 -21.04
C PRO A 4 -20.76 5.89 -20.71
N ARG A 5 -19.74 6.09 -21.52
CA ARG A 5 -18.38 5.58 -21.28
C ARG A 5 -17.68 6.53 -20.32
N ARG A 6 -17.20 6.01 -19.21
CA ARG A 6 -16.39 6.73 -18.21
C ARG A 6 -14.93 6.36 -18.39
N LYS A 7 -14.05 7.32 -18.14
CA LYS A 7 -12.60 7.16 -18.19
C LYS A 7 -12.03 7.71 -16.90
N ASP A 8 -11.10 6.99 -16.28
CA ASP A 8 -10.42 7.42 -15.05
C ASP A 8 -9.07 6.72 -14.87
N VAL A 9 -8.28 7.23 -13.95
CA VAL A 9 -7.07 6.59 -13.44
C VAL A 9 -7.41 5.85 -12.15
N GLY A 10 -6.83 4.66 -11.97
CA GLY A 10 -7.12 3.87 -10.77
C GLY A 10 -6.07 2.81 -10.48
N TYR A 11 -6.27 2.15 -9.36
CA TYR A 11 -5.49 1.02 -8.86
C TYR A 11 -6.39 -0.17 -8.61
N VAL A 12 -5.99 -1.34 -9.08
CA VAL A 12 -6.67 -2.59 -8.72
C VAL A 12 -6.35 -2.92 -7.27
N LEU A 13 -7.37 -2.96 -6.42
CA LEU A 13 -7.24 -3.36 -5.01
C LEU A 13 -7.27 -4.89 -4.88
N THR A 14 -8.28 -5.51 -5.51
CA THR A 14 -8.45 -6.96 -5.51
C THR A 14 -8.99 -7.45 -6.85
N SER A 15 -8.66 -8.69 -7.19
CA SER A 15 -9.23 -9.38 -8.34
C SER A 15 -9.62 -10.80 -7.94
N ARG A 16 -10.76 -11.27 -8.44
CA ARG A 16 -11.25 -12.64 -8.19
C ARG A 16 -11.94 -13.21 -9.44
N PRO A 17 -11.87 -14.52 -9.66
CA PRO A 17 -12.61 -15.15 -10.74
C PRO A 17 -14.12 -14.88 -10.63
N CYS A 18 -14.74 -14.53 -11.76
CA CYS A 18 -16.19 -14.39 -11.90
C CYS A 18 -16.80 -15.56 -12.67
N THR A 19 -16.15 -15.89 -13.80
CA THR A 19 -16.44 -17.03 -14.65
C THR A 19 -15.15 -17.68 -15.09
N GLU A 20 -15.20 -18.72 -15.91
CA GLU A 20 -14.00 -19.34 -16.48
C GLU A 20 -13.09 -18.33 -17.19
N SER A 21 -13.67 -17.32 -17.85
CA SER A 21 -12.94 -16.35 -18.66
C SER A 21 -12.91 -14.93 -18.10
N SER A 22 -13.69 -14.60 -17.06
CA SER A 22 -13.89 -13.23 -16.57
C SER A 22 -13.38 -13.04 -15.14
N LEU A 23 -13.02 -11.81 -14.80
CA LEU A 23 -12.64 -11.40 -13.46
C LEU A 23 -13.61 -10.35 -12.91
N TYR A 24 -13.96 -10.45 -11.62
CA TYR A 24 -14.37 -9.32 -10.82
C TYR A 24 -13.12 -8.60 -10.35
N ILE A 25 -13.10 -7.28 -10.52
CA ILE A 25 -12.05 -6.41 -10.01
C ILE A 25 -12.68 -5.31 -9.15
N ASP A 26 -12.06 -5.03 -8.02
CA ASP A 26 -12.35 -3.85 -7.19
C ASP A 26 -11.23 -2.84 -7.46
N VAL A 27 -11.59 -1.66 -7.92
CA VAL A 27 -10.64 -0.64 -8.37
C VAL A 27 -10.88 0.64 -7.60
N PHE A 28 -9.83 1.21 -7.06
CA PHE A 28 -9.85 2.55 -6.48
C PHE A 28 -9.54 3.56 -7.58
N CYS A 29 -10.55 4.31 -7.98
CA CYS A 29 -10.52 5.32 -9.03
C CYS A 29 -10.39 6.72 -8.41
N ARG A 30 -9.66 7.62 -9.07
CA ARG A 30 -9.46 8.98 -8.58
C ARG A 30 -10.77 9.78 -8.50
N SER A 31 -11.55 9.77 -9.58
CA SER A 31 -12.74 10.60 -9.73
C SER A 31 -14.04 9.88 -9.37
N PHE A 32 -14.03 8.55 -9.31
CA PHE A 32 -15.23 7.75 -9.04
C PHE A 32 -15.15 6.98 -7.72
N GLY A 33 -14.06 7.14 -6.95
CA GLY A 33 -13.87 6.38 -5.71
C GLY A 33 -13.69 4.89 -5.99
N ARG A 34 -14.16 4.04 -5.09
CA ARG A 34 -14.04 2.58 -5.22
C ARG A 34 -15.14 2.00 -6.10
N VAL A 35 -14.79 1.36 -7.20
CA VAL A 35 -15.72 0.83 -8.20
C VAL A 35 -15.47 -0.65 -8.46
N VAL A 36 -16.51 -1.46 -8.39
CA VAL A 36 -16.45 -2.88 -8.74
C VAL A 36 -16.80 -3.07 -10.21
N MET A 37 -15.97 -3.81 -10.94
CA MET A 37 -16.13 -4.01 -12.37
C MET A 37 -15.97 -5.49 -12.74
N VAL A 38 -16.62 -5.87 -13.86
CA VAL A 38 -16.36 -7.15 -14.55
C VAL A 38 -15.43 -6.89 -15.73
N ALA A 39 -14.29 -7.53 -15.74
CA ALA A 39 -13.37 -7.61 -16.88
C ALA A 39 -13.66 -8.90 -17.66
N ARG A 40 -14.53 -8.80 -18.69
CA ARG A 40 -14.93 -9.95 -19.49
C ARG A 40 -13.78 -10.46 -20.36
N GLY A 41 -13.58 -11.76 -20.35
CA GLY A 41 -12.50 -12.37 -21.12
C GLY A 41 -11.09 -12.14 -20.59
N ALA A 42 -10.92 -11.51 -19.41
CA ALA A 42 -9.63 -11.15 -18.83
C ALA A 42 -8.71 -12.38 -18.58
N ARG A 43 -9.29 -13.57 -18.42
CA ARG A 43 -8.54 -14.81 -18.19
C ARG A 43 -8.18 -15.55 -19.49
N ARG A 44 -8.67 -15.13 -20.65
CA ARG A 44 -8.32 -15.73 -21.94
C ARG A 44 -6.84 -15.51 -22.27
N ARG A 45 -6.21 -16.44 -22.97
CA ARG A 45 -4.78 -16.36 -23.31
C ARG A 45 -4.41 -15.12 -24.13
N GLN A 46 -5.30 -14.67 -25.00
CA GLN A 46 -5.14 -13.49 -25.89
C GLN A 46 -5.94 -12.28 -25.37
N SER A 47 -6.05 -12.13 -24.06
CA SER A 47 -6.80 -11.01 -23.46
C SER A 47 -5.96 -9.74 -23.43
N ASP A 48 -6.51 -8.61 -23.88
CA ASP A 48 -5.91 -7.28 -23.78
C ASP A 48 -5.74 -6.83 -22.31
N PHE A 49 -6.44 -7.47 -21.37
CA PHE A 49 -6.33 -7.22 -19.93
C PHE A 49 -5.15 -7.96 -19.28
N ARG A 50 -4.56 -8.93 -19.98
CA ARG A 50 -3.52 -9.78 -19.40
C ARG A 50 -2.29 -8.97 -19.01
N GLY A 51 -1.83 -9.13 -17.76
CA GLY A 51 -0.67 -8.41 -17.23
C GLY A 51 -0.93 -6.94 -16.87
N LYS A 52 -2.13 -6.40 -17.17
CA LYS A 52 -2.47 -5.01 -16.88
C LYS A 52 -3.28 -4.83 -15.60
N LEU A 53 -4.05 -5.85 -15.17
CA LEU A 53 -4.90 -5.80 -13.99
C LEU A 53 -4.13 -6.25 -12.74
N MET A 54 -3.01 -5.59 -12.48
CA MET A 54 -2.14 -5.89 -11.34
C MET A 54 -2.32 -4.83 -10.25
N ALA A 55 -2.27 -5.27 -8.98
CA ALA A 55 -2.28 -4.33 -7.85
C ALA A 55 -1.01 -3.45 -7.87
N PHE A 56 -1.09 -2.28 -7.27
CA PHE A 56 0.00 -1.29 -7.11
C PHE A 56 0.51 -0.66 -8.41
N SER A 57 0.00 -1.06 -9.56
CA SER A 57 0.33 -0.44 -10.84
C SER A 57 -0.78 0.54 -11.24
N PRO A 58 -0.46 1.80 -11.55
CA PRO A 58 -1.47 2.76 -12.01
C PRO A 58 -1.94 2.38 -13.41
N ILE A 59 -3.25 2.39 -13.58
CA ILE A 59 -3.91 2.08 -14.83
C ILE A 59 -4.89 3.17 -15.24
N GLU A 60 -4.97 3.47 -16.52
CA GLU A 60 -6.08 4.17 -17.10
C GLU A 60 -7.14 3.16 -17.53
N LEU A 61 -8.37 3.39 -17.12
CA LEU A 61 -9.46 2.44 -17.37
C LEU A 61 -10.65 3.13 -18.02
N ARG A 62 -11.32 2.38 -18.89
CA ARG A 62 -12.58 2.79 -19.52
C ARG A 62 -13.66 1.78 -19.13
N PHE A 63 -14.74 2.26 -18.60
CA PHE A 63 -15.83 1.42 -18.12
C PHE A 63 -17.19 2.05 -18.38
N SER A 64 -18.23 1.25 -18.27
CA SER A 64 -19.61 1.70 -18.46
C SER A 64 -20.58 0.90 -17.60
N GLY A 65 -21.77 1.43 -17.43
CA GLY A 65 -22.87 0.80 -16.70
C GLY A 65 -23.34 1.64 -15.52
N ASP A 66 -24.64 1.52 -15.23
CA ASP A 66 -25.32 2.28 -14.17
C ASP A 66 -25.61 1.38 -12.95
N ARG A 67 -25.43 0.08 -13.09
CA ARG A 67 -25.59 -0.90 -11.99
C ARG A 67 -24.37 -0.81 -11.06
N GLU A 68 -24.51 -1.35 -9.86
CA GLU A 68 -23.43 -1.45 -8.87
C GLU A 68 -22.13 -2.05 -9.46
N ILE A 69 -22.25 -3.09 -10.27
CA ILE A 69 -21.12 -3.69 -10.96
C ILE A 69 -21.03 -3.13 -12.38
N LYS A 70 -19.95 -2.41 -12.66
CA LYS A 70 -19.70 -1.81 -13.98
C LYS A 70 -19.08 -2.83 -14.95
N SER A 71 -19.07 -2.51 -16.24
CA SER A 71 -18.39 -3.31 -17.26
C SER A 71 -17.10 -2.61 -17.69
N LEU A 72 -15.95 -3.24 -17.45
CA LEU A 72 -14.67 -2.75 -17.94
C LEU A 72 -14.57 -3.01 -19.43
N SER A 73 -14.22 -1.99 -20.21
CA SER A 73 -14.11 -2.06 -21.68
C SER A 73 -12.67 -1.97 -22.18
N ALA A 74 -11.80 -1.23 -21.50
CA ALA A 74 -10.39 -1.12 -21.85
C ALA A 74 -9.55 -0.75 -20.63
N VAL A 75 -8.26 -1.11 -20.69
CA VAL A 75 -7.25 -0.76 -19.68
C VAL A 75 -5.95 -0.43 -20.39
N GLU A 76 -5.35 0.68 -20.02
CA GLU A 76 -4.01 1.07 -20.42
C GLU A 76 -3.11 1.17 -19.18
N TRP A 77 -1.93 0.59 -19.26
CA TRP A 77 -0.94 0.64 -18.20
C TRP A 77 -0.20 1.99 -18.26
N LEU A 78 -0.16 2.72 -17.15
CA LEU A 78 0.36 4.09 -17.12
C LEU A 78 1.84 4.19 -16.78
N GLY A 79 2.52 3.06 -16.58
CA GLY A 79 3.96 3.11 -16.48
C GLY A 79 4.59 2.29 -15.38
N GLY A 80 5.85 2.14 -15.50
CA GLY A 80 6.91 1.32 -15.14
C GLY A 80 7.41 1.42 -13.71
N ARG A 81 6.56 1.28 -12.69
CA ARG A 81 7.09 1.01 -11.36
C ARG A 81 7.26 -0.50 -11.19
N PRO A 82 8.36 -0.96 -10.57
CA PRO A 82 8.46 -2.36 -10.18
C PRO A 82 7.32 -2.71 -9.21
N LEU A 83 6.93 -3.98 -9.20
CA LEU A 83 5.95 -4.43 -8.20
C LEU A 83 6.61 -4.50 -6.83
N PRO A 84 5.90 -4.14 -5.74
CA PRO A 84 6.37 -4.35 -4.40
C PRO A 84 6.77 -5.82 -4.18
N GLN A 85 7.85 -6.05 -3.43
CA GLN A 85 8.36 -7.39 -3.16
C GLN A 85 8.45 -7.65 -1.66
N GLY A 86 8.50 -8.94 -1.29
CA GLY A 86 8.72 -9.36 0.07
C GLY A 86 7.73 -8.73 1.07
N ARG A 87 8.27 -8.12 2.11
CA ARG A 87 7.48 -7.47 3.16
C ARG A 87 6.63 -6.33 2.63
N ASN A 88 7.15 -5.50 1.72
CA ASN A 88 6.42 -4.37 1.16
C ASN A 88 5.16 -4.82 0.39
N LEU A 89 5.21 -5.97 -0.30
CA LEU A 89 4.03 -6.52 -0.95
C LEU A 89 2.92 -6.83 0.06
N ILE A 90 3.28 -7.44 1.19
CA ILE A 90 2.32 -7.81 2.24
C ILE A 90 1.72 -6.55 2.89
N LEU A 91 2.56 -5.56 3.18
CA LEU A 91 2.13 -4.25 3.68
C LEU A 91 1.15 -3.58 2.72
N GLY A 92 1.44 -3.62 1.42
CA GLY A 92 0.56 -3.10 0.38
C GLY A 92 -0.78 -3.83 0.30
N MET A 93 -0.78 -5.17 0.43
CA MET A 93 -2.04 -5.94 0.50
C MET A 93 -2.88 -5.53 1.70
N GLY A 94 -2.26 -5.21 2.84
CA GLY A 94 -2.94 -4.64 4.00
C GLY A 94 -3.57 -3.27 3.69
N ALA A 95 -2.84 -2.40 2.99
CA ALA A 95 -3.36 -1.10 2.56
C ALA A 95 -4.55 -1.25 1.60
N ASN A 96 -4.50 -2.21 0.66
CA ASN A 96 -5.63 -2.53 -0.21
C ASN A 96 -6.86 -2.99 0.57
N GLU A 97 -6.66 -3.81 1.61
CA GLU A 97 -7.74 -4.26 2.49
C GLU A 97 -8.37 -3.08 3.24
N ILE A 98 -7.55 -2.14 3.74
CA ILE A 98 -8.02 -0.93 4.43
C ILE A 98 -8.91 -0.09 3.49
N VAL A 99 -8.42 0.23 2.29
CA VAL A 99 -9.21 0.96 1.28
C VAL A 99 -10.49 0.21 0.96
N GLY A 100 -10.40 -1.11 0.77
CA GLY A 100 -11.54 -1.97 0.43
C GLY A 100 -12.61 -2.06 1.53
N LYS A 101 -12.26 -1.88 2.79
CA LYS A 101 -13.18 -1.95 3.92
C LYS A 101 -13.72 -0.58 4.36
N LEU A 102 -12.86 0.43 4.40
CA LEU A 102 -13.22 1.75 4.94
C LEU A 102 -13.88 2.66 3.92
N LEU A 103 -13.44 2.63 2.66
CA LEU A 103 -14.01 3.55 1.68
C LEU A 103 -15.32 3.00 1.11
N PRO A 104 -16.41 3.80 1.11
CA PRO A 104 -17.65 3.42 0.48
C PRO A 104 -17.48 3.33 -1.04
N ARG A 105 -18.33 2.52 -1.69
CA ARG A 105 -18.34 2.41 -3.15
C ARG A 105 -18.85 3.68 -3.79
N GLU A 106 -18.30 4.02 -4.97
CA GLU A 106 -18.71 5.14 -5.81
C GLU A 106 -18.71 6.49 -5.07
N CYS A 107 -17.89 6.62 -4.04
CA CYS A 107 -17.67 7.87 -3.31
C CYS A 107 -16.25 8.37 -3.58
N PRO A 108 -16.07 9.44 -4.34
CA PRO A 108 -14.75 10.00 -4.63
C PRO A 108 -14.03 10.45 -3.35
N SER A 109 -12.77 10.08 -3.23
CA SER A 109 -11.90 10.47 -2.13
C SER A 109 -10.52 10.85 -2.69
N PRO A 110 -10.38 11.97 -3.38
CA PRO A 110 -9.16 12.31 -4.12
C PRO A 110 -7.94 12.46 -3.21
N ARG A 111 -8.10 12.98 -1.99
CA ARG A 111 -6.99 13.08 -1.01
C ARG A 111 -6.47 11.72 -0.59
N VAL A 112 -7.37 10.76 -0.35
CA VAL A 112 -6.99 9.37 -0.03
C VAL A 112 -6.36 8.71 -1.26
N PHE A 113 -6.84 9.01 -2.47
CA PHE A 113 -6.26 8.50 -3.70
C PHE A 113 -4.81 9.00 -3.89
N ASP A 114 -4.56 10.29 -3.69
CA ASP A 114 -3.21 10.87 -3.82
C ASP A 114 -2.24 10.27 -2.79
N MET A 115 -2.72 10.06 -1.56
CA MET A 115 -1.93 9.41 -0.52
C MET A 115 -1.66 7.92 -0.85
N TYR A 116 -2.63 7.22 -1.45
CA TYR A 116 -2.45 5.85 -1.92
C TYR A 116 -1.47 5.77 -3.11
N ASP A 117 -1.51 6.71 -4.05
CA ASP A 117 -0.53 6.78 -5.16
C ASP A 117 0.90 6.95 -4.64
N SER A 118 1.08 7.83 -3.63
CA SER A 118 2.37 8.00 -2.95
C SER A 118 2.81 6.73 -2.25
N LEU A 119 1.90 6.08 -1.50
CA LEU A 119 2.19 4.79 -0.86
C LEU A 119 2.57 3.71 -1.87
N ALA A 120 1.85 3.60 -2.99
CA ALA A 120 2.15 2.60 -4.04
C ALA A 120 3.56 2.80 -4.63
N ARG A 121 4.04 4.05 -4.70
CA ARG A 121 5.41 4.38 -5.08
C ARG A 121 6.41 3.92 -4.02
N ASP A 122 6.17 4.30 -2.77
CA ASP A 122 7.06 3.98 -1.65
C ASP A 122 7.19 2.47 -1.44
N LEU A 123 6.09 1.71 -1.59
CA LEU A 123 6.09 0.25 -1.54
C LEU A 123 7.01 -0.38 -2.61
N SER A 124 7.16 0.26 -3.76
CA SER A 124 7.94 -0.22 -4.89
C SER A 124 9.42 0.19 -4.83
N GLU A 125 9.69 1.38 -4.31
CA GLU A 125 11.00 2.04 -4.40
C GLU A 125 11.79 1.99 -3.09
N MET A 126 11.11 1.95 -1.92
CA MET A 126 11.78 1.93 -0.62
C MET A 126 12.17 0.52 -0.19
N PRO A 127 13.35 0.32 0.41
CA PRO A 127 13.72 -0.97 0.99
C PRO A 127 12.77 -1.40 2.12
N ASP A 128 12.26 -0.44 2.89
CA ASP A 128 11.32 -0.64 3.98
C ASP A 128 10.23 0.45 3.95
N ALA A 129 9.04 0.07 3.54
CA ALA A 129 7.90 0.97 3.41
C ALA A 129 7.04 1.06 4.69
N ARG A 130 7.45 0.48 5.83
CA ARG A 130 6.70 0.56 7.09
C ARG A 130 6.35 2.00 7.49
N PRO A 131 7.27 2.99 7.41
CA PRO A 131 6.93 4.38 7.71
C PRO A 131 5.78 4.92 6.85
N ALA A 132 5.86 4.70 5.54
CA ALA A 132 4.83 5.16 4.59
C ALA A 132 3.47 4.50 4.87
N VAL A 133 3.47 3.21 5.21
CA VAL A 133 2.24 2.49 5.58
C VAL A 133 1.63 3.06 6.86
N ARG A 134 2.42 3.35 7.91
CA ARG A 134 1.89 3.96 9.15
C ARG A 134 1.28 5.34 8.89
N LEU A 135 1.93 6.15 8.07
CA LEU A 135 1.40 7.45 7.66
C LEU A 135 0.10 7.33 6.86
N PHE A 136 0.04 6.39 5.92
CA PHE A 136 -1.17 6.10 5.15
C PHE A 136 -2.33 5.65 6.03
N GLU A 137 -2.11 4.69 6.92
CA GLU A 137 -3.11 4.18 7.85
C GLU A 137 -3.70 5.31 8.71
N TRP A 138 -2.82 6.13 9.30
CA TRP A 138 -3.24 7.26 10.11
C TRP A 138 -3.99 8.31 9.30
N PHE A 139 -3.51 8.60 8.09
CA PHE A 139 -4.17 9.55 7.19
C PHE A 139 -5.60 9.10 6.85
N VAL A 140 -5.78 7.83 6.47
CA VAL A 140 -7.12 7.31 6.15
C VAL A 140 -8.05 7.37 7.36
N LEU A 141 -7.58 6.99 8.55
CA LEU A 141 -8.35 7.07 9.79
C LEU A 141 -8.77 8.51 10.11
N ARG A 142 -7.92 9.50 9.85
CA ARG A 142 -8.26 10.92 10.02
C ARG A 142 -9.28 11.40 8.99
N GLU A 143 -9.12 11.04 7.72
CA GLU A 143 -10.08 11.39 6.67
C GLU A 143 -11.46 10.76 6.92
N MET A 144 -11.51 9.62 7.59
CA MET A 144 -12.75 8.96 8.00
C MET A 144 -13.30 9.50 9.34
N GLY A 145 -12.63 10.44 9.99
CA GLY A 145 -13.05 11.00 11.28
C GLY A 145 -12.92 10.04 12.47
N VAL A 146 -12.15 8.95 12.33
CA VAL A 146 -11.98 7.93 13.38
C VAL A 146 -10.79 8.26 14.29
N ALA A 147 -9.70 8.79 13.69
CA ALA A 147 -8.52 9.15 14.46
C ALA A 147 -8.59 10.60 14.95
N PRO A 148 -8.18 10.87 16.21
CA PRO A 148 -8.14 12.22 16.74
C PRO A 148 -7.06 13.08 16.10
N ASP A 149 -7.22 14.39 16.25
CA ASP A 149 -6.13 15.31 15.99
C ASP A 149 -5.11 15.22 17.14
N LEU A 150 -3.84 15.04 16.79
CA LEU A 150 -2.75 14.95 17.75
C LEU A 150 -2.19 16.33 18.12
N SER A 151 -2.98 17.40 18.04
CA SER A 151 -2.58 18.75 18.45
C SER A 151 -2.46 18.88 19.96
N GLY A 152 -3.26 18.14 20.71
CA GLY A 152 -3.30 18.18 22.17
C GLY A 152 -3.88 16.92 22.81
N ASP A 153 -3.83 16.90 24.13
CA ASP A 153 -4.47 15.88 24.96
C ASP A 153 -5.96 16.21 25.23
N ASP A 154 -6.63 15.38 26.01
CA ASP A 154 -8.05 15.54 26.37
C ASP A 154 -8.38 16.83 27.15
N LYS A 155 -7.34 17.48 27.73
CA LYS A 155 -7.45 18.76 28.43
C LYS A 155 -6.95 19.94 27.57
N GLY A 156 -6.69 19.71 26.27
CA GLY A 156 -6.20 20.73 25.35
C GLY A 156 -4.73 21.10 25.53
N ARG A 157 -3.96 20.35 26.31
CA ARG A 157 -2.54 20.61 26.52
C ARG A 157 -1.73 20.01 25.38
N PRO A 158 -0.64 20.66 24.94
CA PRO A 158 0.22 20.11 23.88
C PRO A 158 0.74 18.71 24.22
N ILE A 159 0.91 17.87 23.20
CA ILE A 159 1.57 16.57 23.37
C ILE A 159 3.05 16.78 23.68
N GLU A 160 3.50 16.24 24.82
CA GLU A 160 4.88 16.32 25.28
C GLU A 160 5.67 15.08 24.87
N PRO A 161 6.87 15.20 24.26
CA PRO A 161 7.63 14.05 23.74
C PRO A 161 7.95 12.99 24.79
N GLY A 162 8.33 13.42 25.99
CA GLY A 162 8.76 12.55 27.09
C GLY A 162 7.65 11.82 27.84
N ARG A 163 6.38 12.14 27.56
CA ARG A 163 5.24 11.52 28.24
C ARG A 163 4.70 10.33 27.48
N VAL A 164 3.98 9.49 28.22
CA VAL A 164 3.22 8.37 27.67
C VAL A 164 1.74 8.71 27.65
N TYR A 165 1.08 8.39 26.57
CA TYR A 165 -0.35 8.63 26.37
C TYR A 165 -1.09 7.32 26.18
N SER A 166 -2.25 7.20 26.80
CA SER A 166 -3.23 6.15 26.54
C SER A 166 -4.09 6.58 25.36
N MET A 167 -4.06 5.80 24.29
CA MET A 167 -4.78 6.04 23.04
C MET A 167 -5.88 5.01 22.87
N ALA A 168 -7.11 5.48 22.73
CA ALA A 168 -8.28 4.65 22.43
C ALA A 168 -9.10 5.27 21.30
N PRO A 169 -9.75 4.48 20.42
CA PRO A 169 -10.71 4.99 19.47
C PRO A 169 -11.79 5.84 20.18
N GLU A 170 -12.24 6.90 19.51
CA GLU A 170 -13.29 7.81 20.01
C GLU A 170 -12.84 8.73 21.16
N ASN A 171 -11.60 8.65 21.61
CA ASN A 171 -11.05 9.50 22.66
C ASN A 171 -9.84 10.30 22.18
N LEU A 172 -9.68 11.49 22.74
CA LEU A 172 -8.44 12.24 22.62
C LEU A 172 -7.32 11.55 23.42
N PRO A 173 -6.04 11.83 23.14
CA PRO A 173 -4.92 11.28 23.89
C PRO A 173 -5.06 11.59 25.39
N LEU A 174 -4.97 10.57 26.24
CA LEU A 174 -5.00 10.69 27.70
C LEU A 174 -3.59 10.51 28.25
N ARG A 175 -3.16 11.38 29.17
CA ARG A 175 -1.88 11.18 29.87
C ARG A 175 -1.95 9.93 30.74
N ALA A 176 -1.00 9.01 30.56
CA ALA A 176 -1.03 7.71 31.25
C ALA A 176 -0.70 7.82 32.76
N ASP A 177 -0.08 8.92 33.19
CA ASP A 177 0.26 9.24 34.59
C ASP A 177 -0.86 9.93 35.35
N GLU A 178 -1.96 10.27 34.66
CA GLU A 178 -3.15 10.84 35.30
C GLU A 178 -4.20 9.75 35.54
N PRO A 179 -4.99 9.85 36.65
CA PRO A 179 -6.04 8.87 36.94
C PRO A 179 -7.06 8.87 35.80
N PRO A 180 -7.33 7.68 35.21
CA PRO A 180 -8.29 7.59 34.12
C PRO A 180 -9.71 7.86 34.68
N ASP A 181 -10.50 8.56 33.85
CA ASP A 181 -11.94 8.67 34.07
C ASP A 181 -12.55 7.25 33.99
N PRO A 182 -13.30 6.80 35.02
CA PRO A 182 -13.92 5.47 35.05
C PRO A 182 -14.75 5.14 33.82
N ASP A 183 -15.42 6.12 33.21
CA ASP A 183 -16.22 5.93 32.01
C ASP A 183 -15.40 5.70 30.76
N ARG A 184 -14.13 6.07 30.76
CA ARG A 184 -13.19 5.91 29.64
C ARG A 184 -12.40 4.59 29.69
N LEU A 185 -12.42 3.88 30.83
CA LEU A 185 -11.77 2.56 30.99
C LEU A 185 -12.44 1.42 30.21
N ARG A 186 -13.60 1.67 29.62
CA ARG A 186 -14.39 0.66 28.89
C ARG A 186 -13.83 0.29 27.53
N PHE A 187 -12.87 1.05 27.01
CA PHE A 187 -12.33 0.85 25.65
C PHE A 187 -10.93 0.23 25.69
N ARG A 188 -10.68 -0.67 24.73
CA ARG A 188 -9.31 -1.14 24.49
C ARG A 188 -8.44 0.06 24.14
N SER A 189 -7.34 0.22 24.84
CA SER A 189 -6.37 1.29 24.63
C SER A 189 -4.97 0.73 24.40
N CYS A 190 -4.10 1.52 23.84
CA CYS A 190 -2.67 1.24 23.77
C CYS A 190 -1.86 2.43 24.29
N LEU A 191 -0.72 2.12 24.90
CA LEU A 191 0.20 3.14 25.38
C LEU A 191 1.19 3.53 24.28
N VAL A 192 1.33 4.83 24.04
CA VAL A 192 2.20 5.40 23.02
C VAL A 192 2.99 6.57 23.60
N ARG A 193 4.28 6.65 23.32
CA ARG A 193 5.10 7.81 23.70
C ARG A 193 4.71 9.05 22.91
N GLY A 194 4.73 10.22 23.55
CA GLY A 194 4.40 11.48 22.89
C GLY A 194 5.30 11.79 21.70
N GLU A 195 6.59 11.45 21.78
CA GLU A 195 7.51 11.61 20.64
C GLU A 195 7.06 10.83 19.40
N HIS A 196 6.51 9.61 19.55
CA HIS A 196 6.01 8.82 18.42
C HIS A 196 4.74 9.45 17.82
N LEU A 197 3.84 9.98 18.67
CA LEU A 197 2.64 10.70 18.22
C LEU A 197 3.00 11.98 17.46
N LEU A 198 4.00 12.73 17.94
CA LEU A 198 4.49 13.93 17.26
C LEU A 198 5.13 13.61 15.90
N ARG A 199 5.98 12.58 15.83
CA ARG A 199 6.56 12.12 14.56
C ARG A 199 5.48 11.66 13.56
N LEU A 200 4.45 10.97 14.04
CA LEU A 200 3.29 10.57 13.21
C LEU A 200 2.54 11.79 12.68
N ARG A 201 2.26 12.77 13.55
CA ARG A 201 1.60 14.02 13.17
C ARG A 201 2.39 14.81 12.13
N GLU A 202 3.71 14.87 12.30
CA GLU A 202 4.62 15.62 11.43
C GLU A 202 5.02 14.88 10.15
N GLY A 203 4.64 13.62 10.03
CA GLY A 203 5.02 12.78 8.89
C GLY A 203 6.50 12.37 8.89
N ARG A 204 7.18 12.43 10.04
CA ARG A 204 8.63 12.19 10.19
C ARG A 204 8.94 10.83 10.78
N LEU A 205 8.54 9.76 10.10
CA LEU A 205 8.84 8.40 10.52
C LEU A 205 10.08 7.88 9.79
N SER A 206 10.95 7.17 10.50
CA SER A 206 12.15 6.54 9.95
C SER A 206 12.04 5.02 10.00
N ALA A 207 12.57 4.35 8.98
CA ALA A 207 12.66 2.89 8.93
C ALA A 207 13.61 2.33 10.01
N SER A 208 14.58 3.13 10.49
CA SER A 208 15.50 2.74 11.57
C SER A 208 14.88 2.79 12.97
N ASP A 209 13.71 3.43 13.14
CA ASP A 209 13.04 3.54 14.42
C ASP A 209 12.00 2.43 14.61
N ASP A 210 12.50 1.24 14.87
CA ASP A 210 11.68 0.03 15.04
C ASP A 210 10.71 0.13 16.24
N GLU A 211 11.07 0.85 17.30
CA GLU A 211 10.21 1.01 18.47
C GLU A 211 8.99 1.87 18.12
N ALA A 212 9.22 3.02 17.49
CA ALA A 212 8.14 3.88 17.03
C ALA A 212 7.22 3.16 16.04
N LEU A 213 7.79 2.48 15.04
CA LEU A 213 7.01 1.76 14.03
C LEU A 213 6.15 0.64 14.62
N ARG A 214 6.64 -0.10 15.62
CA ARG A 214 5.85 -1.11 16.33
C ARG A 214 4.77 -0.49 17.21
N SER A 215 5.12 0.57 17.94
CA SER A 215 4.18 1.29 18.79
C SER A 215 3.02 1.87 17.97
N LEU A 216 3.36 2.58 16.88
CA LEU A 216 2.37 3.15 15.96
C LEU A 216 1.58 2.07 15.20
N GLY A 217 2.19 0.93 14.89
CA GLY A 217 1.49 -0.22 14.29
C GLY A 217 0.39 -0.78 15.20
N ARG A 218 0.64 -0.84 16.53
CA ARG A 218 -0.39 -1.22 17.51
C ARG A 218 -1.49 -0.17 17.59
N LEU A 219 -1.11 1.11 17.56
CA LEU A 219 -2.05 2.22 17.57
C LEU A 219 -2.97 2.18 16.34
N THR A 220 -2.40 2.23 15.14
CA THR A 220 -3.20 2.23 13.91
C THR A 220 -4.02 0.95 13.77
N GLY A 221 -3.46 -0.21 14.15
CA GLY A 221 -4.18 -1.48 14.17
C GLY A 221 -5.42 -1.45 15.06
N LEU A 222 -5.31 -0.91 16.28
CA LEU A 222 -6.44 -0.75 17.20
C LEU A 222 -7.57 0.10 16.59
N PHE A 223 -7.21 1.24 15.99
CA PHE A 223 -8.17 2.15 15.37
C PHE A 223 -8.80 1.56 14.11
N LEU A 224 -8.00 0.85 13.30
CA LEU A 224 -8.49 0.17 12.09
C LEU A 224 -9.43 -1.00 12.43
N GLU A 225 -9.13 -1.79 13.46
CA GLU A 225 -10.02 -2.86 13.94
C GLU A 225 -11.37 -2.30 14.34
N ARG A 226 -11.39 -1.17 15.03
CA ARG A 226 -12.62 -0.48 15.42
C ARG A 226 -13.38 0.07 14.22
N ALA A 227 -12.69 0.75 13.30
CA ALA A 227 -13.28 1.36 12.13
C ALA A 227 -13.84 0.32 11.13
N CYS A 228 -13.16 -0.81 10.98
CA CYS A 228 -13.58 -1.89 10.09
C CYS A 228 -14.57 -2.88 10.73
N GLU A 229 -14.85 -2.74 12.03
CA GLU A 229 -15.65 -3.70 12.84
C GLU A 229 -15.15 -5.15 12.70
N SER A 230 -13.91 -5.32 12.30
CA SER A 230 -13.30 -6.63 12.03
C SER A 230 -11.78 -6.54 12.04
N ARG A 231 -11.12 -7.63 12.43
CA ARG A 231 -9.67 -7.73 12.35
C ARG A 231 -9.21 -7.71 10.88
N LEU A 232 -8.16 -6.92 10.60
CA LEU A 232 -7.53 -6.87 9.29
C LEU A 232 -6.66 -8.11 9.07
N ARG A 233 -6.84 -8.80 7.96
CA ARG A 233 -6.05 -9.99 7.61
C ARG A 233 -4.60 -9.63 7.32
N GLY A 234 -4.38 -8.49 6.64
CA GLY A 234 -3.05 -7.99 6.32
C GLY A 234 -2.21 -7.70 7.57
N ALA A 235 -2.80 -7.07 8.59
CA ALA A 235 -2.13 -6.82 9.87
C ALA A 235 -1.75 -8.13 10.57
N ALA A 236 -2.67 -9.08 10.66
CA ALA A 236 -2.42 -10.39 11.28
C ALA A 236 -1.30 -11.16 10.56
N PHE A 237 -1.24 -11.06 9.23
CA PHE A 237 -0.20 -11.72 8.44
C PHE A 237 1.17 -11.03 8.61
N CYS A 238 1.22 -9.71 8.69
CA CYS A 238 2.45 -8.97 9.01
C CYS A 238 3.01 -9.37 10.39
N ASP A 239 2.15 -9.48 11.41
CA ASP A 239 2.56 -9.92 12.74
C ASP A 239 3.15 -11.34 12.72
N GLN A 240 2.54 -12.26 11.98
CA GLN A 240 3.02 -13.62 11.81
C GLN A 240 4.36 -13.66 11.06
N LEU A 241 4.50 -12.87 10.00
CA LEU A 241 5.76 -12.78 9.25
C LEU A 241 6.87 -12.22 10.12
N ASP A 242 6.62 -11.17 10.89
CA ASP A 242 7.60 -10.56 11.79
C ASP A 242 8.03 -11.53 12.91
N ALA A 243 7.10 -12.34 13.40
CA ALA A 243 7.41 -13.39 14.36
C ALA A 243 8.29 -14.50 13.75
N LEU A 244 8.00 -14.90 12.51
CA LEU A 244 8.80 -15.89 11.78
C LEU A 244 10.20 -15.36 11.45
N LEU A 245 10.32 -14.12 10.98
CA LEU A 245 11.61 -13.52 10.66
C LEU A 245 12.50 -13.41 11.90
N ARG A 246 11.94 -13.00 13.04
CA ARG A 246 12.69 -12.99 14.32
C ARG A 246 13.19 -14.38 14.70
N ARG A 247 12.35 -15.40 14.59
CA ARG A 247 12.79 -16.79 14.88
C ARG A 247 13.90 -17.24 13.95
N VAL A 248 13.88 -16.86 12.67
CA VAL A 248 14.95 -17.18 11.72
C VAL A 248 16.24 -16.46 12.09
N GLU A 249 16.17 -15.19 12.51
CA GLU A 249 17.33 -14.43 13.00
C GLU A 249 17.91 -15.03 14.28
N ASP A 250 17.06 -15.40 15.24
CA ASP A 250 17.48 -16.06 16.48
C ASP A 250 18.21 -17.38 16.19
N VAL A 251 17.64 -18.23 15.33
CA VAL A 251 18.28 -19.48 14.89
C VAL A 251 19.61 -19.22 14.17
N ARG A 252 19.67 -18.17 13.34
CA ARG A 252 20.91 -17.80 12.64
C ARG A 252 22.00 -17.34 13.60
N LEU A 253 21.64 -16.57 14.63
CA LEU A 253 22.54 -16.15 15.69
C LEU A 253 23.01 -17.32 16.55
N GLU A 254 22.12 -18.25 16.86
CA GLU A 254 22.45 -19.47 17.62
C GLU A 254 23.39 -20.39 16.83
N LEU A 255 23.17 -20.56 15.52
CA LEU A 255 24.09 -21.26 14.62
C LEU A 255 25.43 -20.55 14.49
N GLY A 256 25.42 -19.22 14.35
CA GLY A 256 26.65 -18.42 14.26
C GLY A 256 27.46 -18.40 15.57
N SER A 257 26.80 -18.59 16.72
CA SER A 257 27.45 -18.68 18.04
C SER A 257 27.89 -20.09 18.45
N GLY A 258 27.64 -21.09 17.59
CA GLY A 258 27.97 -22.51 17.88
C GLY A 258 27.09 -23.17 18.94
N ARG A 259 25.99 -22.53 19.35
CA ARG A 259 25.02 -23.08 20.33
C ARG A 259 24.09 -24.14 19.75
N LEU A 260 23.88 -24.09 18.44
CA LEU A 260 23.16 -25.12 17.70
C LEU A 260 24.11 -25.73 16.67
N ALA A 261 24.23 -27.06 16.67
CA ALA A 261 24.92 -27.76 15.59
C ALA A 261 24.12 -27.59 14.30
N ALA A 262 24.78 -27.18 13.20
CA ALA A 262 24.15 -27.18 11.91
C ALA A 262 23.58 -28.58 11.63
N PRO A 263 22.32 -28.71 11.18
CA PRO A 263 21.79 -30.00 10.77
C PRO A 263 22.73 -30.55 9.70
N ALA A 264 23.21 -31.79 9.90
CA ALA A 264 24.08 -32.47 8.94
C ALA A 264 23.33 -32.49 7.60
N TRP A 265 23.74 -31.66 6.66
CA TRP A 265 23.20 -31.70 5.31
C TRP A 265 23.65 -33.03 4.70
N VAL A 266 22.74 -33.96 4.57
CA VAL A 266 22.96 -35.19 3.81
C VAL A 266 22.85 -34.80 2.34
N PRO A 267 23.95 -34.79 1.56
CA PRO A 267 23.84 -34.53 0.14
C PRO A 267 22.91 -35.57 -0.47
N ALA A 268 21.97 -35.08 -1.29
CA ALA A 268 21.13 -35.99 -2.06
C ALA A 268 22.01 -36.98 -2.81
N PRO A 269 21.67 -38.28 -2.85
CA PRO A 269 22.46 -39.27 -3.57
C PRO A 269 22.67 -38.76 -5.01
N ALA A 270 23.94 -38.77 -5.45
CA ALA A 270 24.29 -38.42 -6.82
C ALA A 270 23.44 -39.26 -7.77
N PRO A 271 22.87 -38.67 -8.82
CA PRO A 271 22.13 -39.45 -9.81
C PRO A 271 23.05 -40.55 -10.34
N ALA A 272 22.57 -41.78 -10.28
CA ALA A 272 23.29 -42.94 -10.73
C ALA A 272 23.82 -42.73 -12.14
N ALA A 273 25.13 -42.80 -12.34
CA ALA A 273 25.75 -42.79 -13.63
C ALA A 273 25.31 -44.07 -14.36
N GLY A 274 24.46 -43.91 -15.33
CA GLY A 274 23.91 -45.01 -16.16
C GLY A 274 23.37 -44.56 -17.48
N VAL A 275 24.20 -44.78 -18.51
CA VAL A 275 23.85 -45.15 -19.90
C VAL A 275 23.24 -44.08 -20.81
N GLY A 276 23.96 -43.84 -21.92
CA GLY A 276 23.39 -43.38 -23.16
C GLY A 276 24.00 -42.07 -23.72
N GLN A 277 25.18 -42.21 -24.31
CA GLN A 277 25.69 -41.20 -25.25
C GLN A 277 24.82 -41.23 -26.53
N GLY A 278 23.98 -40.24 -26.72
CA GLY A 278 23.37 -39.88 -27.97
C GLY A 278 24.16 -38.75 -28.63
N PRO A 279 24.18 -38.65 -29.98
CA PRO A 279 25.12 -37.81 -30.70
C PRO A 279 24.84 -36.29 -30.51
N ARG A 280 25.92 -35.53 -30.36
CA ARG A 280 25.90 -34.06 -30.33
C ARG A 280 25.48 -33.50 -31.69
N PRO A 281 24.56 -32.52 -31.75
CA PRO A 281 24.45 -31.72 -32.97
C PRO A 281 25.52 -30.61 -32.98
N SER A 282 26.16 -30.52 -34.11
CA SER A 282 27.20 -29.59 -34.48
C SER A 282 26.77 -28.12 -34.41
N SER A 283 27.77 -27.34 -34.03
CA SER A 283 27.94 -25.89 -34.17
C SER A 283 27.05 -25.17 -35.19
N LEU A 284 26.33 -24.15 -34.72
CA LEU A 284 25.98 -22.99 -35.52
C LEU A 284 26.28 -21.72 -34.71
N THR A 285 27.42 -21.16 -35.07
CA THR A 285 27.89 -19.82 -34.70
C THR A 285 26.98 -18.79 -35.34
N ALA A 286 26.27 -17.99 -34.55
CA ALA A 286 25.70 -16.74 -35.00
C ALA A 286 25.91 -15.67 -33.93
N ALA A 287 26.94 -14.89 -34.13
CA ALA A 287 27.22 -13.66 -33.41
C ALA A 287 26.07 -12.68 -33.64
N ARG A 288 25.27 -12.41 -32.62
CA ARG A 288 24.40 -11.23 -32.57
C ARG A 288 25.16 -10.10 -31.90
N ARG A 289 25.50 -9.10 -32.68
CA ARG A 289 26.05 -7.80 -32.25
C ARG A 289 25.06 -7.16 -31.28
N MET A 290 25.56 -6.85 -30.09
CA MET A 290 24.88 -5.96 -29.14
C MET A 290 24.90 -4.54 -29.68
N ALA A 291 23.74 -3.94 -29.85
CA ALA A 291 23.60 -2.50 -30.06
C ALA A 291 23.79 -1.74 -28.71
N PRO A 292 24.41 -0.55 -28.74
CA PRO A 292 24.65 0.23 -27.55
C PRO A 292 23.32 0.83 -27.02
N PRO A 293 23.22 1.14 -25.70
CA PRO A 293 22.02 1.70 -25.13
C PRO A 293 21.77 3.13 -25.61
N LEU A 294 20.53 3.41 -25.99
CA LEU A 294 20.06 4.75 -26.35
C LEU A 294 20.13 5.68 -25.13
N ALA A 295 20.92 6.74 -25.27
CA ALA A 295 21.00 7.82 -24.31
C ALA A 295 19.66 8.58 -24.24
N LEU A 296 19.05 8.61 -23.06
CA LEU A 296 17.89 9.43 -22.76
C LEU A 296 18.28 10.92 -22.76
N ARG A 297 17.73 11.68 -23.69
CA ARG A 297 17.81 13.15 -23.69
C ARG A 297 16.93 13.71 -22.55
N PRO A 298 17.38 14.72 -21.79
CA PRO A 298 16.56 15.37 -20.79
C PRO A 298 15.46 16.20 -21.46
N ALA A 299 14.24 16.07 -20.94
CA ALA A 299 13.09 16.88 -21.35
C ALA A 299 13.31 18.33 -20.93
N ARG A 300 13.16 19.26 -21.88
CA ARG A 300 13.20 20.71 -21.68
C ARG A 300 12.02 21.14 -20.78
N ALA A 301 12.36 21.88 -19.72
CA ALA A 301 11.41 22.60 -18.92
C ALA A 301 10.71 23.67 -19.77
N ALA A 302 9.37 23.60 -19.88
CA ALA A 302 8.55 24.64 -20.48
C ALA A 302 8.35 25.74 -19.41
N SER A 303 8.94 26.91 -19.67
CA SER A 303 8.73 28.13 -18.89
C SER A 303 7.32 28.68 -19.17
N LEU A 304 6.48 28.67 -18.16
CA LEU A 304 5.23 29.43 -18.16
C LEU A 304 5.56 30.92 -18.00
N ARG A 305 5.38 31.67 -19.07
CA ARG A 305 5.36 33.14 -19.04
C ARG A 305 4.08 33.62 -18.41
N ALA A 306 4.21 34.41 -17.33
CA ALA A 306 3.16 35.21 -16.78
C ALA A 306 2.79 36.32 -17.76
N ASN A 307 1.54 36.38 -18.23
CA ASN A 307 0.97 37.55 -18.88
C ASN A 307 0.31 38.43 -17.82
N GLY A 308 0.90 39.61 -17.61
CA GLY A 308 0.31 40.67 -16.84
C GLY A 308 -0.87 41.29 -17.64
N ALA A 309 -1.94 41.55 -16.95
CA ALA A 309 -2.99 42.44 -17.40
C ALA A 309 -2.95 43.68 -16.51
N GLY A 310 -2.72 44.85 -17.14
CA GLY A 310 -2.79 46.15 -16.54
C GLY A 310 -4.26 46.65 -16.44
N PRO A 311 -4.47 47.73 -15.69
CA PRO A 311 -5.79 48.19 -15.32
C PRO A 311 -6.32 49.24 -16.32
N GLY A 312 -7.65 49.33 -16.43
CA GLY A 312 -8.29 50.40 -17.21
C GLY A 312 -9.82 50.38 -17.17
N ASP A 313 -10.32 51.36 -16.46
CA ASP A 313 -11.54 52.16 -16.70
C ASP A 313 -12.92 51.60 -16.29
N GLU A 314 -13.40 52.18 -15.18
CA GLU A 314 -14.81 52.57 -15.04
C GLU A 314 -15.18 53.66 -16.07
N PRO A 315 -16.46 53.81 -16.49
CA PRO A 315 -17.37 54.68 -15.75
C PRO A 315 -18.86 54.32 -15.71
N ALA A 316 -19.46 54.73 -14.63
CA ALA A 316 -20.78 55.34 -14.38
C ALA A 316 -21.91 55.19 -15.43
N ALA A 317 -23.02 54.62 -15.01
CA ALA A 317 -24.37 55.15 -14.92
C ALA A 317 -25.31 54.14 -14.22
#